data_eb86f46c10887ea9281d5bbd6180a801
#
_entry.id   eb86f46c10887ea9281d5bbd6180a801
#
_cell.length_a   1.000
_cell.length_b   1.000
_cell.length_c   1.000
_cell.angle_alpha   90.00
_cell.angle_beta   90.00
_cell.angle_gamma   90.00
#
_symmetry.space_group_name_H-M   'P 1'
#
loop_
_entity.id
_entity.type
_entity.pdbx_description
1 polymer ?
#
loop_
_entity_poly.entity_id
_entity_poly.type
_entity_poly.pdbx_seq_one_letter_code
_entity_poly.pdbx_strand_id
1 'polypeptide(L)'
;DPCPELEWHAGIWQFDANKPGQLQKDGHRYATGIRSIVGMDWNHNDNTLYALQHGRDNMNRNWPDLFSPWQSAMLPSEEFLKIKDGTDAGWPYYYYDQMQGKKLLNPEYGGDGIKQGNGADYEQPIIGFPGHWAPNDLHFYQGDQFPDHYKNGAFIAFHGSTIRAPFPQAGYFIGFVPFVNGIAGEWEIFADGFSMVDKIIDTSDSGYRPMGIAMGPDGSLYISESEYGKIWRIMYKGDKSKFGKEQLVKMEERKSRPNIKTPDEINDDLTPMRAEAGAILYNTYCGSCHMANGKGDGSRFPPIAGSDWVKGDQKRLIDVVLSGLNGPIEVNGNPFDGMMPPVDYLEDEQIAQILTYVRKEFGENSPPVGSYYVKVGRYYAKKTKQKKEEEEEK
;
A
#
# COMPACT_ATOMS: atom_id res chain seq x y z
N ASP A 1 1.70 -7.94 -30.38
CA ASP A 1 2.58 -7.94 -29.25
C ASP A 1 3.48 -9.16 -29.25
N PRO A 2 4.80 -9.03 -29.12
CA PRO A 2 5.49 -8.15 -28.18
C PRO A 2 5.78 -6.75 -28.77
N CYS A 3 5.88 -5.73 -27.87
CA CYS A 3 6.26 -4.37 -28.25
C CYS A 3 7.79 -4.34 -28.58
N PRO A 4 8.20 -4.00 -29.79
CA PRO A 4 9.62 -4.01 -30.18
C PRO A 4 10.49 -3.08 -29.32
N GLU A 5 9.91 -1.98 -28.79
CA GLU A 5 10.60 -1.04 -27.92
C GLU A 5 11.12 -1.68 -26.62
N LEU A 6 10.50 -2.76 -26.17
CA LEU A 6 10.91 -3.46 -24.95
C LEU A 6 12.26 -4.18 -25.12
N GLU A 7 12.74 -4.38 -26.33
CA GLU A 7 14.07 -4.93 -26.56
C GLU A 7 15.17 -4.02 -25.99
N TRP A 8 14.98 -2.71 -26.06
CA TRP A 8 15.98 -1.72 -25.68
C TRP A 8 15.60 -0.85 -24.49
N HIS A 9 14.33 -0.80 -24.11
CA HIS A 9 13.79 0.03 -23.04
C HIS A 9 13.26 -0.82 -21.87
N ALA A 10 12.78 -0.14 -20.85
CA ALA A 10 12.13 -0.75 -19.67
C ALA A 10 13.03 -1.76 -18.93
N GLY A 11 14.28 -1.40 -18.66
CA GLY A 11 15.22 -2.29 -17.97
C GLY A 11 16.47 -1.59 -17.44
N ILE A 12 17.33 -2.37 -16.79
CA ILE A 12 18.64 -1.94 -16.30
C ILE A 12 19.72 -2.59 -17.17
N TRP A 13 20.68 -1.76 -17.60
CA TRP A 13 21.81 -2.21 -18.40
C TRP A 13 23.11 -2.09 -17.61
N GLN A 14 23.91 -3.14 -17.64
CA GLN A 14 25.25 -3.21 -17.03
C GLN A 14 26.34 -3.04 -18.08
N PHE A 15 27.33 -2.22 -17.77
CA PHE A 15 28.47 -1.95 -18.64
C PHE A 15 29.79 -2.16 -17.89
N ASP A 16 30.87 -2.50 -18.62
CA ASP A 16 32.22 -2.56 -18.07
C ASP A 16 32.76 -1.15 -17.81
N ALA A 17 32.95 -0.80 -16.54
CA ALA A 17 33.43 0.53 -16.14
C ALA A 17 34.83 0.88 -16.68
N ASN A 18 35.62 -0.11 -17.07
CA ASN A 18 36.98 0.08 -17.60
C ASN A 18 37.03 0.24 -19.13
N LYS A 19 35.90 0.08 -19.83
CA LYS A 19 35.82 0.15 -21.29
C LYS A 19 35.07 1.39 -21.72
N PRO A 20 35.77 2.47 -22.15
CA PRO A 20 35.11 3.68 -22.64
C PRO A 20 34.46 3.47 -24.02
N GLY A 21 33.49 4.33 -24.37
CA GLY A 21 32.87 4.36 -25.69
C GLY A 21 31.88 3.26 -26.00
N GLN A 22 31.38 2.55 -24.97
CA GLN A 22 30.35 1.54 -25.11
C GLN A 22 29.03 2.18 -25.56
N LEU A 23 28.28 1.48 -26.39
CA LEU A 23 26.90 1.77 -26.77
C LEU A 23 25.98 0.77 -26.05
N GLN A 24 24.68 1.00 -26.03
CA GLN A 24 23.70 0.13 -25.38
C GLN A 24 23.82 -1.33 -25.82
N LYS A 25 24.05 -1.58 -27.12
CA LYS A 25 24.28 -2.93 -27.66
C LYS A 25 25.51 -3.67 -27.11
N ASP A 26 26.45 -2.94 -26.49
CA ASP A 26 27.66 -3.49 -25.88
C ASP A 26 27.48 -3.82 -24.41
N GLY A 27 26.33 -3.43 -23.84
CA GLY A 27 25.96 -3.69 -22.46
C GLY A 27 25.25 -5.03 -22.29
N HIS A 28 25.23 -5.52 -21.05
CA HIS A 28 24.43 -6.66 -20.61
C HIS A 28 23.10 -6.16 -20.06
N ARG A 29 21.98 -6.70 -20.55
CA ARG A 29 20.65 -6.37 -20.07
C ARG A 29 20.39 -7.11 -18.75
N TYR A 30 20.71 -6.44 -17.63
CA TYR A 30 20.71 -7.01 -16.28
C TYR A 30 19.31 -7.27 -15.75
N ALA A 31 18.35 -6.38 -16.03
CA ALA A 31 16.94 -6.53 -15.63
C ALA A 31 15.99 -5.96 -16.69
N THR A 32 14.75 -6.47 -16.69
CA THR A 32 13.68 -6.10 -17.62
C THR A 32 12.38 -5.80 -16.87
N GLY A 33 11.36 -5.37 -17.60
CA GLY A 33 10.03 -5.17 -17.04
C GLY A 33 9.93 -4.03 -16.04
N ILE A 34 10.77 -2.99 -16.20
CA ILE A 34 10.90 -1.87 -15.28
C ILE A 34 10.42 -0.59 -15.96
N ARG A 35 9.49 0.13 -15.33
CA ARG A 35 8.93 1.37 -15.88
C ARG A 35 9.87 2.56 -15.73
N SER A 36 10.21 2.91 -14.50
CA SER A 36 11.00 4.10 -14.19
C SER A 36 11.70 3.93 -12.84
N ILE A 37 13.02 3.88 -12.87
CA ILE A 37 13.86 3.89 -11.68
C ILE A 37 14.50 5.26 -11.56
N VAL A 38 14.37 5.88 -10.39
CA VAL A 38 15.05 7.12 -10.04
C VAL A 38 16.11 6.88 -8.97
N GLY A 39 15.80 6.04 -7.96
CA GLY A 39 16.74 5.64 -6.92
C GLY A 39 17.18 4.19 -7.06
N MET A 40 18.48 3.93 -7.00
CA MET A 40 19.04 2.58 -6.89
C MET A 40 20.37 2.62 -6.13
N ASP A 41 20.64 1.57 -5.37
CA ASP A 41 21.89 1.42 -4.62
C ASP A 41 22.28 -0.06 -4.48
N TRP A 42 23.58 -0.30 -4.30
CA TRP A 42 24.14 -1.61 -4.09
C TRP A 42 24.26 -1.93 -2.60
N ASN A 43 23.52 -2.93 -2.14
CA ASN A 43 23.67 -3.41 -0.77
C ASN A 43 24.92 -4.30 -0.64
N HIS A 44 25.98 -3.76 -0.07
CA HIS A 44 27.24 -4.49 0.12
C HIS A 44 27.13 -5.65 1.12
N ASN A 45 26.10 -5.71 1.96
CA ASN A 45 25.95 -6.79 2.95
C ASN A 45 25.45 -8.08 2.33
N ASP A 46 24.61 -8.02 1.30
CA ASP A 46 24.10 -9.20 0.58
C ASP A 46 24.55 -9.22 -0.90
N ASN A 47 25.42 -8.29 -1.28
CA ASN A 47 26.01 -8.16 -2.61
C ASN A 47 24.94 -8.12 -3.72
N THR A 48 23.92 -7.30 -3.57
CA THR A 48 22.79 -7.24 -4.48
C THR A 48 22.41 -5.79 -4.80
N LEU A 49 21.96 -5.54 -6.03
CA LEU A 49 21.37 -4.28 -6.46
C LEU A 49 19.93 -4.18 -5.95
N TYR A 50 19.57 -3.00 -5.45
CA TYR A 50 18.19 -2.64 -5.12
C TYR A 50 17.77 -1.40 -5.88
N ALA A 51 16.50 -1.31 -6.20
CA ALA A 51 15.97 -0.21 -6.99
C ALA A 51 14.54 0.17 -6.57
N LEU A 52 14.20 1.43 -6.76
CA LEU A 52 12.88 1.99 -6.48
C LEU A 52 12.19 2.33 -7.80
N GLN A 53 11.09 1.66 -8.10
CA GLN A 53 10.31 1.88 -9.29
C GLN A 53 9.10 2.75 -8.99
N HIS A 54 8.91 3.80 -9.78
CA HIS A 54 7.70 4.61 -9.73
C HIS A 54 6.53 3.92 -10.41
N GLY A 55 5.38 3.91 -9.73
CA GLY A 55 4.09 3.53 -10.31
C GLY A 55 3.68 4.48 -11.45
N ARG A 56 2.75 4.05 -12.28
CA ARG A 56 2.16 4.90 -13.31
C ARG A 56 1.11 5.84 -12.73
N ASP A 57 0.76 6.88 -13.48
CA ASP A 57 -0.24 7.86 -13.09
C ASP A 57 -1.59 7.64 -13.77
N ASN A 58 -2.61 8.37 -13.29
CA ASN A 58 -3.90 8.57 -13.95
C ASN A 58 -4.75 7.31 -14.15
N MET A 59 -4.72 6.35 -13.23
CA MET A 59 -5.54 5.13 -13.33
C MET A 59 -7.04 5.46 -13.46
N ASN A 60 -7.58 6.30 -12.57
CA ASN A 60 -8.98 6.72 -12.64
C ASN A 60 -9.30 7.53 -13.90
N ARG A 61 -8.41 8.44 -14.32
CA ARG A 61 -8.63 9.27 -15.51
C ARG A 61 -8.72 8.44 -16.79
N ASN A 62 -7.86 7.41 -16.90
CA ASN A 62 -7.77 6.57 -18.09
C ASN A 62 -8.83 5.45 -18.08
N TRP A 63 -9.19 4.96 -16.90
CA TRP A 63 -10.17 3.87 -16.71
C TRP A 63 -11.13 4.18 -15.55
N PRO A 64 -12.03 5.19 -15.73
CA PRO A 64 -12.93 5.63 -14.65
C PRO A 64 -13.94 4.57 -14.20
N ASP A 65 -14.28 3.62 -15.09
CA ASP A 65 -15.18 2.51 -14.78
C ASP A 65 -14.49 1.39 -13.96
N LEU A 66 -13.15 1.37 -13.92
CA LEU A 66 -12.39 0.35 -13.21
C LEU A 66 -11.78 0.88 -11.90
N PHE A 67 -11.37 2.14 -11.86
CA PHE A 67 -10.68 2.73 -10.73
C PHE A 67 -11.37 3.99 -10.24
N SER A 68 -11.70 4.03 -8.97
CA SER A 68 -12.14 5.25 -8.32
C SER A 68 -10.98 6.26 -8.14
N PRO A 69 -11.26 7.55 -7.87
CA PRO A 69 -10.23 8.52 -7.50
C PRO A 69 -9.37 8.07 -6.32
N TRP A 70 -9.99 7.40 -5.33
CA TRP A 70 -9.30 6.84 -4.18
C TRP A 70 -8.30 5.75 -4.57
N GLN A 71 -8.72 4.81 -5.40
CA GLN A 71 -7.81 3.76 -5.90
C GLN A 71 -6.67 4.37 -6.71
N SER A 72 -6.96 5.37 -7.54
CA SER A 72 -5.94 6.09 -8.31
C SER A 72 -4.95 6.86 -7.44
N ALA A 73 -5.35 7.29 -6.24
CA ALA A 73 -4.46 7.94 -5.27
C ALA A 73 -3.54 6.96 -4.53
N MET A 74 -3.87 5.66 -4.54
CA MET A 74 -3.13 4.61 -3.85
C MET A 74 -2.36 3.69 -4.80
N LEU A 75 -2.74 3.67 -6.09
CA LEU A 75 -2.25 2.70 -7.09
C LEU A 75 -1.76 3.39 -8.35
N PRO A 76 -0.85 2.71 -9.06
CA PRO A 76 -0.06 1.54 -8.66
C PRO A 76 0.92 1.87 -7.55
N SER A 77 1.36 0.85 -6.82
CA SER A 77 2.38 1.00 -5.79
C SER A 77 3.69 1.53 -6.37
N GLU A 78 4.42 2.28 -5.54
CA GLU A 78 5.84 2.45 -5.70
C GLU A 78 6.52 1.15 -5.25
N GLU A 79 7.40 0.58 -6.07
CA GLU A 79 7.96 -0.74 -5.82
C GLU A 79 9.42 -0.66 -5.34
N PHE A 80 9.72 -1.23 -4.18
CA PHE A 80 11.09 -1.46 -3.73
C PHE A 80 11.50 -2.87 -4.15
N LEU A 81 12.35 -2.95 -5.15
CA LEU A 81 12.75 -4.19 -5.83
C LEU A 81 14.14 -4.65 -5.41
N LYS A 82 14.31 -5.95 -5.24
CA LYS A 82 15.60 -6.61 -5.17
C LYS A 82 15.96 -7.13 -6.56
N ILE A 83 17.01 -6.58 -7.17
CA ILE A 83 17.34 -6.80 -8.58
C ILE A 83 18.52 -7.80 -8.69
N LYS A 84 18.30 -8.88 -9.41
CA LYS A 84 19.32 -9.86 -9.80
C LYS A 84 19.46 -9.90 -11.31
N ASP A 85 20.53 -10.51 -11.79
CA ASP A 85 20.69 -10.78 -13.22
C ASP A 85 19.52 -11.63 -13.73
N GLY A 86 18.88 -11.16 -14.79
CA GLY A 86 17.67 -11.79 -15.37
C GLY A 86 16.36 -11.43 -14.70
N THR A 87 16.33 -10.54 -13.69
CA THR A 87 15.06 -10.05 -13.09
C THR A 87 14.14 -9.46 -14.15
N ASP A 88 12.86 -9.86 -14.14
CA ASP A 88 11.77 -9.23 -14.90
C ASP A 88 10.69 -8.75 -13.91
N ALA A 89 10.46 -7.44 -13.84
CA ALA A 89 9.45 -6.83 -12.96
C ALA A 89 8.05 -6.70 -13.60
N GLY A 90 7.86 -7.13 -14.84
CA GLY A 90 6.56 -7.30 -15.49
C GLY A 90 5.96 -6.06 -16.19
N TRP A 91 6.60 -4.89 -16.15
CA TRP A 91 6.15 -3.74 -16.93
C TRP A 91 6.37 -3.97 -18.46
N PRO A 92 5.45 -3.57 -19.34
CA PRO A 92 4.23 -2.78 -19.11
C PRO A 92 2.97 -3.61 -18.79
N TYR A 93 3.09 -4.92 -18.73
CA TYR A 93 1.92 -5.82 -18.66
C TYR A 93 1.30 -5.85 -17.27
N TYR A 94 2.11 -5.67 -16.22
CA TYR A 94 1.69 -5.80 -14.82
C TYR A 94 2.09 -4.58 -14.00
N TYR A 95 1.32 -4.34 -12.93
CA TYR A 95 1.61 -3.39 -11.88
C TYR A 95 1.41 -4.05 -10.51
N TYR A 96 2.09 -3.56 -9.48
CA TYR A 96 1.90 -4.07 -8.13
C TYR A 96 0.81 -3.31 -7.39
N ASP A 97 -0.07 -4.06 -6.71
CA ASP A 97 -1.11 -3.55 -5.82
C ASP A 97 -0.75 -3.96 -4.38
N GLN A 98 -0.26 -3.00 -3.56
CA GLN A 98 0.13 -3.26 -2.18
C GLN A 98 -1.04 -3.65 -1.29
N MET A 99 -2.26 -3.24 -1.62
CA MET A 99 -3.45 -3.57 -0.85
C MET A 99 -3.88 -5.04 -1.07
N GLN A 100 -3.60 -5.58 -2.26
CA GLN A 100 -3.81 -7.00 -2.58
C GLN A 100 -2.55 -7.85 -2.43
N GLY A 101 -1.37 -7.24 -2.23
CA GLY A 101 -0.09 -7.92 -2.07
C GLY A 101 0.36 -8.72 -3.29
N LYS A 102 0.06 -8.25 -4.52
CA LYS A 102 0.36 -8.99 -5.75
C LYS A 102 0.42 -8.10 -6.99
N LYS A 103 1.07 -8.60 -8.04
CA LYS A 103 1.02 -7.97 -9.36
C LYS A 103 -0.28 -8.32 -10.08
N LEU A 104 -0.92 -7.28 -10.63
CA LEU A 104 -2.16 -7.35 -11.39
C LEU A 104 -1.92 -6.97 -12.84
N LEU A 105 -2.71 -7.55 -13.74
CA LEU A 105 -2.67 -7.22 -15.15
C LEU A 105 -3.08 -5.76 -15.37
N ASN A 106 -2.31 -5.02 -16.15
CA ASN A 106 -2.67 -3.65 -16.52
C ASN A 106 -3.91 -3.60 -17.39
N PRO A 107 -4.76 -2.58 -17.26
CA PRO A 107 -6.00 -2.47 -18.01
C PRO A 107 -5.84 -2.50 -19.53
N GLU A 108 -4.72 -1.95 -20.06
CA GLU A 108 -4.38 -2.02 -21.49
C GLU A 108 -4.30 -3.44 -22.03
N TYR A 109 -4.01 -4.39 -21.15
CA TYR A 109 -3.85 -5.81 -21.50
C TYR A 109 -5.01 -6.67 -20.99
N GLY A 110 -6.14 -6.03 -20.66
CA GLY A 110 -7.37 -6.70 -20.21
C GLY A 110 -7.44 -6.97 -18.71
N GLY A 111 -6.71 -6.17 -17.93
CA GLY A 111 -6.85 -6.12 -16.47
C GLY A 111 -8.11 -5.36 -16.05
N ASP A 112 -8.63 -5.69 -14.89
CA ASP A 112 -9.88 -5.15 -14.31
C ASP A 112 -9.68 -4.59 -12.88
N GLY A 113 -8.42 -4.44 -12.47
CA GLY A 113 -8.06 -4.01 -11.11
C GLY A 113 -8.02 -5.14 -10.07
N ILE A 114 -8.28 -6.39 -10.48
CA ILE A 114 -8.29 -7.57 -9.60
C ILE A 114 -7.58 -8.77 -10.25
N LYS A 115 -7.65 -8.87 -11.55
CA LYS A 115 -7.12 -9.98 -12.34
C LYS A 115 -5.61 -10.06 -12.26
N GLN A 116 -5.09 -11.14 -11.68
CA GLN A 116 -3.66 -11.38 -11.56
C GLN A 116 -3.01 -11.90 -12.86
N GLY A 117 -3.72 -12.73 -13.64
CA GLY A 117 -3.08 -13.41 -14.78
C GLY A 117 -1.81 -14.15 -14.35
N ASN A 118 -0.73 -13.97 -15.12
CA ASN A 118 0.59 -14.52 -14.81
C ASN A 118 1.44 -13.58 -13.95
N GLY A 119 0.84 -12.64 -13.23
CA GLY A 119 1.56 -11.65 -12.39
C GLY A 119 2.48 -12.28 -11.33
N ALA A 120 2.20 -13.52 -10.92
CA ALA A 120 3.05 -14.25 -9.98
C ALA A 120 4.40 -14.73 -10.58
N ASP A 121 4.53 -14.77 -11.91
CA ASP A 121 5.74 -15.22 -12.59
C ASP A 121 6.82 -14.12 -12.65
N TYR A 122 6.43 -12.87 -12.35
CA TYR A 122 7.32 -11.71 -12.32
C TYR A 122 7.85 -11.41 -10.93
N GLU A 123 9.01 -10.73 -10.87
CA GLU A 123 9.60 -10.32 -9.59
C GLU A 123 8.62 -9.46 -8.79
N GLN A 124 8.36 -9.88 -7.56
CA GLN A 124 7.53 -9.12 -6.61
C GLN A 124 8.41 -8.11 -5.86
N PRO A 125 7.91 -6.90 -5.54
CA PRO A 125 8.66 -6.00 -4.69
C PRO A 125 8.81 -6.58 -3.28
N ILE A 126 9.93 -6.27 -2.62
CA ILE A 126 10.12 -6.58 -1.20
C ILE A 126 9.22 -5.70 -0.32
N ILE A 127 8.91 -4.49 -0.79
CA ILE A 127 7.89 -3.59 -0.23
C ILE A 127 7.18 -2.87 -1.38
N GLY A 128 5.84 -2.83 -1.33
CA GLY A 128 5.02 -1.93 -2.12
C GLY A 128 4.60 -0.74 -1.26
N PHE A 129 5.05 0.47 -1.61
CA PHE A 129 4.57 1.68 -0.96
C PHE A 129 3.31 2.20 -1.65
N PRO A 130 2.50 3.02 -0.97
CA PRO A 130 1.37 3.70 -1.60
C PRO A 130 1.80 4.48 -2.85
N GLY A 131 0.96 4.45 -3.86
CA GLY A 131 1.21 5.15 -5.11
C GLY A 131 1.46 6.65 -4.93
N HIS A 132 2.25 7.21 -5.83
CA HIS A 132 2.58 8.65 -5.92
C HIS A 132 3.45 9.21 -4.79
N TRP A 133 4.03 8.38 -3.92
CA TRP A 133 5.00 8.87 -2.94
C TRP A 133 6.33 9.28 -3.59
N ALA A 134 6.57 8.85 -4.82
CA ALA A 134 7.73 9.19 -5.64
C ALA A 134 9.07 8.96 -4.93
N PRO A 135 9.50 7.71 -4.72
CA PRO A 135 10.78 7.39 -4.10
C PRO A 135 11.93 7.71 -5.09
N ASN A 136 12.59 8.85 -4.89
CA ASN A 136 13.56 9.39 -5.85
C ASN A 136 15.00 9.00 -5.56
N ASP A 137 15.33 8.57 -4.34
CA ASP A 137 16.67 8.08 -4.05
C ASP A 137 16.67 6.99 -2.98
N LEU A 138 17.71 6.17 -3.00
CA LEU A 138 17.93 5.02 -2.15
C LEU A 138 19.38 5.01 -1.67
N HIS A 139 19.60 4.83 -0.36
CA HIS A 139 20.94 4.71 0.18
C HIS A 139 21.03 3.66 1.31
N PHE A 140 21.83 2.60 1.11
CA PHE A 140 22.14 1.63 2.15
C PHE A 140 23.20 2.18 3.11
N TYR A 141 22.80 2.37 4.36
CA TYR A 141 23.63 3.05 5.34
C TYR A 141 24.69 2.14 5.94
N GLN A 142 25.96 2.55 5.84
CA GLN A 142 27.11 1.85 6.40
C GLN A 142 27.87 2.68 7.44
N GLY A 143 27.36 3.85 7.80
CA GLY A 143 27.99 4.76 8.76
C GLY A 143 27.75 4.36 10.21
N ASP A 144 28.49 5.05 11.10
CA ASP A 144 28.39 4.87 12.55
C ASP A 144 27.78 6.10 13.27
N GLN A 145 27.30 7.11 12.54
CA GLN A 145 26.79 8.33 13.14
C GLN A 145 25.45 8.12 13.85
N PHE A 146 24.57 7.26 13.28
CA PHE A 146 23.29 6.90 13.85
C PHE A 146 23.35 5.65 14.75
N PRO A 147 22.32 5.39 15.61
CA PRO A 147 22.20 4.16 16.39
C PRO A 147 22.29 2.88 15.53
N ASP A 148 22.65 1.76 16.15
CA ASP A 148 22.85 0.47 15.47
C ASP A 148 21.59 -0.02 14.73
N HIS A 149 20.42 0.41 15.15
CA HIS A 149 19.16 0.16 14.46
C HIS A 149 19.18 0.56 12.97
N TYR A 150 19.91 1.63 12.64
CA TYR A 150 20.02 2.14 11.27
C TYR A 150 21.14 1.51 10.44
N LYS A 151 21.97 0.69 11.04
CA LYS A 151 23.06 0.01 10.33
C LYS A 151 22.49 -1.00 9.34
N ASN A 152 23.05 -1.00 8.13
CA ASN A 152 22.73 -1.94 7.06
C ASN A 152 21.28 -1.84 6.55
N GLY A 153 20.52 -0.82 6.96
CA GLY A 153 19.20 -0.52 6.44
C GLY A 153 19.24 0.48 5.29
N ALA A 154 18.12 0.67 4.63
CA ALA A 154 17.95 1.51 3.46
C ALA A 154 17.21 2.82 3.81
N PHE A 155 17.84 3.97 3.58
CA PHE A 155 17.15 5.27 3.57
C PHE A 155 16.56 5.53 2.20
N ILE A 156 15.33 6.07 2.17
CA ILE A 156 14.58 6.35 0.94
C ILE A 156 14.08 7.79 0.99
N ALA A 157 14.37 8.58 -0.05
CA ALA A 157 13.83 9.92 -0.21
C ALA A 157 12.50 9.87 -0.96
N PHE A 158 11.40 10.08 -0.26
CA PHE A 158 10.08 10.22 -0.86
C PHE A 158 9.83 11.68 -1.23
N HIS A 159 10.00 11.99 -2.51
CA HIS A 159 9.86 13.33 -3.07
C HIS A 159 8.44 13.90 -2.94
N GLY A 160 7.46 13.02 -2.96
CA GLY A 160 6.06 13.37 -2.80
C GLY A 160 5.30 13.56 -4.10
N SER A 161 4.01 13.30 -4.00
CA SER A 161 3.07 13.31 -5.12
C SER A 161 2.74 14.71 -5.63
N THR A 162 2.21 14.72 -6.87
CA THR A 162 1.61 15.89 -7.53
C THR A 162 0.24 15.55 -8.15
N ILE A 163 -0.17 14.29 -8.09
CA ILE A 163 -1.31 13.74 -8.87
C ILE A 163 -2.21 12.88 -7.97
N ARG A 164 -2.53 13.35 -6.75
CA ARG A 164 -3.45 12.62 -5.86
C ARG A 164 -4.83 13.27 -5.72
N ALA A 165 -5.06 14.40 -6.41
CA ALA A 165 -6.37 15.04 -6.34
C ALA A 165 -7.53 14.04 -6.65
N PRO A 166 -8.67 14.11 -5.93
CA PRO A 166 -9.09 15.15 -4.98
C PRO A 166 -8.50 15.01 -3.56
N PHE A 167 -7.64 14.05 -3.31
CA PHE A 167 -7.02 13.81 -2.00
C PHE A 167 -5.76 14.67 -1.81
N PRO A 168 -5.38 14.94 -0.55
CA PRO A 168 -4.11 15.62 -0.26
C PRO A 168 -2.91 14.86 -0.83
N GLN A 169 -1.89 15.60 -1.19
CA GLN A 169 -0.62 15.05 -1.65
C GLN A 169 0.10 14.31 -0.51
N ALA A 170 0.89 13.29 -0.84
CA ALA A 170 1.60 12.45 0.11
C ALA A 170 3.07 12.21 -0.29
N GLY A 171 3.86 11.69 0.64
CA GLY A 171 5.31 11.63 0.58
C GLY A 171 5.93 12.81 1.33
N TYR A 172 6.98 13.45 0.80
CA TYR A 172 7.67 14.60 1.39
C TYR A 172 8.41 14.26 2.69
N PHE A 173 9.02 13.09 2.78
CA PHE A 173 9.76 12.63 3.95
C PHE A 173 10.91 11.70 3.56
N ILE A 174 11.79 11.43 4.52
CA ILE A 174 12.81 10.37 4.40
C ILE A 174 12.31 9.16 5.17
N GLY A 175 12.12 8.04 4.47
CA GLY A 175 11.83 6.75 5.05
C GLY A 175 13.09 5.96 5.38
N PHE A 176 12.94 4.93 6.20
CA PHE A 176 13.97 3.95 6.50
C PHE A 176 13.37 2.55 6.47
N VAL A 177 14.08 1.61 5.87
CA VAL A 177 13.72 0.19 5.87
C VAL A 177 14.83 -0.57 6.56
N PRO A 178 14.59 -1.15 7.76
CA PRO A 178 15.58 -1.98 8.44
C PRO A 178 15.75 -3.31 7.68
N PHE A 179 16.99 -3.83 7.68
CA PHE A 179 17.31 -5.14 7.15
C PHE A 179 17.90 -6.03 8.24
N VAL A 180 17.31 -7.20 8.45
CA VAL A 180 17.80 -8.21 9.39
C VAL A 180 18.08 -9.50 8.61
N ASN A 181 19.34 -9.93 8.57
CA ASN A 181 19.77 -11.11 7.82
C ASN A 181 19.34 -11.08 6.32
N GLY A 182 19.39 -9.90 5.70
CA GLY A 182 18.99 -9.71 4.29
C GLY A 182 17.49 -9.68 4.03
N ILE A 183 16.66 -9.68 5.07
CA ILE A 183 15.20 -9.57 4.99
C ILE A 183 14.81 -8.15 5.39
N ALA A 184 14.05 -7.48 4.52
CA ALA A 184 13.49 -6.16 4.81
C ALA A 184 12.40 -6.26 5.89
N GLY A 185 12.47 -5.36 6.88
CA GLY A 185 11.42 -5.16 7.87
C GLY A 185 10.40 -4.12 7.42
N GLU A 186 9.49 -3.77 8.32
CA GLU A 186 8.53 -2.70 8.12
C GLU A 186 9.25 -1.35 7.96
N TRP A 187 8.76 -0.54 7.04
CA TRP A 187 9.31 0.79 6.80
C TRP A 187 8.97 1.76 7.94
N GLU A 188 9.85 2.70 8.18
CA GLU A 188 9.76 3.68 9.26
C GLU A 188 9.92 5.10 8.71
N ILE A 189 9.41 6.11 9.43
CA ILE A 189 9.67 7.50 9.13
C ILE A 189 10.95 7.93 9.86
N PHE A 190 12.00 8.21 9.09
CA PHE A 190 13.26 8.68 9.66
C PHE A 190 13.26 10.19 9.88
N ALA A 191 12.94 10.98 8.86
CA ALA A 191 12.85 12.43 8.94
C ALA A 191 11.69 12.98 8.13
N ASP A 192 10.93 13.90 8.69
CA ASP A 192 9.77 14.52 8.11
C ASP A 192 9.76 16.05 8.36
N GLY A 193 8.65 16.70 7.97
CA GLY A 193 8.49 18.15 8.13
C GLY A 193 9.08 18.98 6.99
N PHE A 194 9.58 18.34 5.93
CA PHE A 194 10.09 19.05 4.75
C PHE A 194 9.00 19.89 4.06
N SER A 195 7.78 19.41 4.07
CA SER A 195 6.64 20.15 3.49
C SER A 195 6.34 21.48 4.18
N MET A 196 6.77 21.67 5.44
CA MET A 196 6.48 22.85 6.27
C MET A 196 5.00 23.09 6.55
N VAL A 197 4.11 22.23 6.07
CA VAL A 197 2.66 22.25 6.28
C VAL A 197 2.16 20.85 6.60
N ASP A 198 1.04 20.75 7.32
CA ASP A 198 0.48 19.46 7.70
C ASP A 198 -0.29 18.81 6.55
N LYS A 199 -0.97 19.61 5.72
CA LYS A 199 -1.79 19.14 4.62
C LYS A 199 -1.39 19.85 3.33
N ILE A 200 -1.00 19.08 2.32
CA ILE A 200 -0.57 19.56 1.02
C ILE A 200 -1.73 19.32 0.05
N ILE A 201 -2.42 20.37 -0.39
CA ILE A 201 -3.50 20.28 -1.38
C ILE A 201 -2.92 20.44 -2.78
N ASP A 202 -2.15 21.49 -2.98
CA ASP A 202 -1.37 21.74 -4.18
C ASP A 202 0.13 21.61 -3.88
N THR A 203 0.93 21.29 -4.87
CA THR A 203 2.39 21.16 -4.70
C THR A 203 3.07 22.45 -4.29
N SER A 204 2.50 23.60 -4.63
CA SER A 204 2.98 24.92 -4.20
C SER A 204 2.81 25.18 -2.69
N ASP A 205 1.99 24.40 -1.99
CA ASP A 205 1.85 24.49 -0.53
C ASP A 205 3.12 23.97 0.17
N SER A 206 3.88 23.08 -0.51
CA SER A 206 5.06 22.44 0.09
C SER A 206 6.27 23.36 0.12
N GLY A 207 6.86 23.50 1.29
CA GLY A 207 8.10 24.24 1.45
C GLY A 207 9.29 23.58 0.77
N TYR A 208 9.49 22.27 0.93
CA TYR A 208 10.61 21.51 0.37
C TYR A 208 10.20 20.09 0.01
N ARG A 209 10.91 19.52 -0.97
CA ARG A 209 10.67 18.16 -1.48
C ARG A 209 11.98 17.37 -1.49
N PRO A 210 12.15 16.38 -0.60
CA PRO A 210 13.36 15.55 -0.57
C PRO A 210 13.63 14.88 -1.92
N MET A 211 14.87 14.91 -2.40
CA MET A 211 15.22 14.38 -3.70
C MET A 211 16.34 13.35 -3.65
N GLY A 212 17.49 13.70 -3.10
CA GLY A 212 18.68 12.85 -3.07
C GLY A 212 19.22 12.66 -1.67
N ILE A 213 19.90 11.53 -1.45
CA ILE A 213 20.52 11.13 -0.18
C ILE A 213 21.99 10.82 -0.41
N ALA A 214 22.86 11.38 0.43
CA ALA A 214 24.27 11.01 0.45
C ALA A 214 24.78 10.91 1.89
N MET A 215 25.67 9.95 2.13
CA MET A 215 26.38 9.84 3.41
C MET A 215 27.67 10.62 3.36
N GLY A 216 27.89 11.49 4.36
CA GLY A 216 29.15 12.18 4.56
C GLY A 216 30.21 11.28 5.18
N PRO A 217 31.48 11.72 5.15
CA PRO A 217 32.61 10.94 5.71
C PRO A 217 32.52 10.72 7.21
N ASP A 218 31.71 11.49 7.92
CA ASP A 218 31.42 11.34 9.34
C ASP A 218 30.15 10.50 9.62
N GLY A 219 29.57 9.90 8.60
CA GLY A 219 28.34 9.10 8.68
C GLY A 219 27.05 9.91 8.78
N SER A 220 27.10 11.25 8.76
CA SER A 220 25.89 12.08 8.70
C SER A 220 25.22 11.94 7.31
N LEU A 221 23.88 12.10 7.28
CA LEU A 221 23.15 12.10 6.00
C LEU A 221 22.95 13.52 5.48
N TYR A 222 23.16 13.69 4.18
CA TYR A 222 22.85 14.89 3.45
C TYR A 222 21.64 14.62 2.54
N ILE A 223 20.64 15.48 2.68
CA ILE A 223 19.40 15.38 1.90
C ILE A 223 19.31 16.61 1.02
N SER A 224 19.33 16.42 -0.28
CA SER A 224 19.01 17.48 -1.23
C SER A 224 17.49 17.60 -1.41
N GLU A 225 17.05 18.77 -1.85
CA GLU A 225 15.65 19.00 -2.21
C GLU A 225 15.59 19.76 -3.56
N SER A 226 14.45 19.69 -4.25
CA SER A 226 14.35 20.11 -5.65
C SER A 226 13.73 21.49 -5.86
N GLU A 227 13.12 22.11 -4.83
CA GLU A 227 12.33 23.34 -5.02
C GLU A 227 13.19 24.62 -4.87
N TYR A 228 14.03 24.68 -3.82
CA TYR A 228 14.75 25.90 -3.45
C TYR A 228 16.27 25.71 -3.36
N GLY A 229 16.81 24.56 -3.76
CA GLY A 229 18.25 24.28 -3.78
C GLY A 229 18.88 24.15 -2.39
N LYS A 230 18.14 23.70 -1.39
CA LYS A 230 18.63 23.51 -0.03
C LYS A 230 19.20 22.10 0.18
N ILE A 231 20.23 21.98 0.99
CA ILE A 231 20.79 20.72 1.45
C ILE A 231 20.67 20.66 2.97
N TRP A 232 20.04 19.61 3.47
CA TRP A 232 19.88 19.33 4.88
C TRP A 232 20.97 18.36 5.33
N ARG A 233 21.61 18.63 6.43
CA ARG A 233 22.51 17.67 7.11
C ARG A 233 21.83 17.14 8.35
N ILE A 234 21.67 15.82 8.43
CA ILE A 234 21.07 15.13 9.56
C ILE A 234 22.13 14.39 10.34
N MET A 235 22.18 14.64 11.65
CA MET A 235 23.12 14.02 12.59
C MET A 235 22.38 13.59 13.86
N TYR A 236 22.74 12.43 14.39
CA TYR A 236 22.26 12.00 15.68
C TYR A 236 23.12 12.61 16.80
N LYS A 237 22.49 13.31 17.74
CA LYS A 237 23.17 13.97 18.87
C LYS A 237 22.86 13.32 20.22
N GLY A 238 22.01 12.29 20.24
CA GLY A 238 21.65 11.56 21.44
C GLY A 238 22.68 10.52 21.85
N ASP A 239 22.42 9.88 22.97
CA ASP A 239 23.15 8.69 23.41
C ASP A 239 22.61 7.47 22.63
N LYS A 240 23.43 6.92 21.74
CA LYS A 240 23.02 5.80 20.85
C LYS A 240 22.63 4.55 21.65
N SER A 241 23.23 4.34 22.83
CA SER A 241 22.93 3.18 23.67
C SER A 241 21.53 3.22 24.29
N LYS A 242 20.90 4.41 24.30
CA LYS A 242 19.54 4.64 24.81
C LYS A 242 18.48 4.63 23.70
N PHE A 243 18.89 4.50 22.45
CA PHE A 243 17.94 4.38 21.36
C PHE A 243 17.27 2.99 21.40
N GLY A 244 15.95 2.96 21.36
CA GLY A 244 15.20 1.70 21.41
C GLY A 244 13.70 1.88 21.21
N LYS A 245 12.92 0.99 21.82
CA LYS A 245 11.47 0.90 21.60
C LYS A 245 10.71 2.22 21.76
N GLU A 246 11.07 3.03 22.76
CA GLU A 246 10.39 4.31 23.01
C GLU A 246 10.54 5.28 21.84
N GLN A 247 11.74 5.36 21.25
CA GLN A 247 12.01 6.21 20.09
C GLN A 247 11.29 5.69 18.84
N LEU A 248 11.29 4.37 18.64
CA LEU A 248 10.60 3.74 17.52
C LEU A 248 9.09 3.96 17.58
N VAL A 249 8.46 3.85 18.76
CA VAL A 249 7.04 4.18 18.93
C VAL A 249 6.73 5.63 18.53
N LYS A 250 7.56 6.59 18.96
CA LYS A 250 7.39 8.00 18.56
C LYS A 250 7.57 8.23 17.05
N MET A 251 8.39 7.41 16.40
CA MET A 251 8.52 7.46 14.94
C MET A 251 7.31 6.84 14.25
N GLU A 252 6.76 5.76 14.79
CA GLU A 252 5.54 5.14 14.27
C GLU A 252 4.34 6.09 14.34
N GLU A 253 4.20 6.85 15.44
CA GLU A 253 3.16 7.88 15.58
C GLU A 253 3.16 8.92 14.44
N ARG A 254 4.32 9.16 13.82
CA ARG A 254 4.44 10.11 12.69
C ARG A 254 3.74 9.61 11.42
N LYS A 255 3.51 8.30 11.27
CA LYS A 255 2.70 7.74 10.17
C LYS A 255 1.27 8.27 10.17
N SER A 256 0.80 8.81 11.30
CA SER A 256 -0.52 9.46 11.41
C SER A 256 -0.62 10.84 10.76
N ARG A 257 0.45 11.41 10.21
CA ARG A 257 0.43 12.73 9.57
C ARG A 257 -0.30 12.70 8.21
N PRO A 258 -1.00 13.78 7.84
CA PRO A 258 -1.82 13.81 6.62
C PRO A 258 -1.06 13.54 5.32
N ASN A 259 0.23 13.91 5.22
CA ASN A 259 1.08 13.65 4.05
C ASN A 259 1.62 12.20 3.99
N ILE A 260 1.33 11.38 4.98
CA ILE A 260 1.78 10.00 5.09
C ILE A 260 0.61 9.03 5.12
N LYS A 261 -0.47 9.41 5.80
CA LYS A 261 -1.71 8.63 5.84
C LYS A 261 -2.21 8.26 4.45
N THR A 262 -2.83 7.09 4.39
CA THR A 262 -3.63 6.71 3.24
C THR A 262 -4.87 7.61 3.10
N PRO A 263 -5.47 7.74 1.92
CA PRO A 263 -6.72 8.49 1.77
C PRO A 263 -7.87 8.00 2.66
N ASP A 264 -7.89 6.72 3.04
CA ASP A 264 -8.88 6.16 3.97
C ASP A 264 -8.77 6.76 5.36
N GLU A 265 -7.55 6.90 5.84
CA GLU A 265 -7.26 7.47 7.16
C GLU A 265 -7.50 8.99 7.19
N ILE A 266 -7.34 9.65 6.04
CA ILE A 266 -7.68 11.09 5.88
C ILE A 266 -9.18 11.28 5.77
N ASN A 267 -9.92 10.26 5.36
CA ASN A 267 -11.37 10.23 5.29
C ASN A 267 -12.07 10.09 6.67
N ASP A 268 -11.39 10.32 7.78
CA ASP A 268 -12.06 10.51 9.08
C ASP A 268 -13.18 11.57 8.98
N ASP A 269 -13.03 12.57 8.10
CA ASP A 269 -14.08 13.56 7.80
C ASP A 269 -15.27 12.95 7.02
N LEU A 270 -15.09 11.88 6.25
CA LEU A 270 -16.16 11.17 5.53
C LEU A 270 -16.74 10.00 6.35
N THR A 271 -16.02 9.51 7.34
CA THR A 271 -16.48 8.40 8.22
C THR A 271 -17.80 8.74 8.93
N PRO A 272 -18.05 9.96 9.46
CA PRO A 272 -19.35 10.32 10.01
C PRO A 272 -20.48 10.23 8.99
N MET A 273 -20.31 10.74 7.77
CA MET A 273 -21.30 10.67 6.71
C MET A 273 -21.58 9.23 6.26
N ARG A 274 -20.54 8.43 6.11
CA ARG A 274 -20.66 7.00 5.77
C ARG A 274 -21.36 6.23 6.90
N ALA A 275 -21.02 6.48 8.16
CA ALA A 275 -21.66 5.83 9.28
C ALA A 275 -23.13 6.24 9.44
N GLU A 276 -23.49 7.50 9.16
CA GLU A 276 -24.88 7.95 9.17
C GLU A 276 -25.70 7.30 8.06
N ALA A 277 -25.20 7.27 6.83
CA ALA A 277 -25.81 6.53 5.73
C ALA A 277 -25.87 5.03 6.02
N GLY A 278 -24.81 4.47 6.59
CA GLY A 278 -24.72 3.07 7.02
C GLY A 278 -25.73 2.70 8.10
N ALA A 279 -26.06 3.61 9.03
CA ALA A 279 -27.09 3.40 10.04
C ALA A 279 -28.48 3.18 9.42
N ILE A 280 -28.81 3.96 8.41
CA ILE A 280 -30.07 3.83 7.67
C ILE A 280 -30.13 2.48 6.95
N LEU A 281 -29.07 2.16 6.22
CA LEU A 281 -28.97 0.90 5.49
C LEU A 281 -28.95 -0.33 6.44
N TYR A 282 -28.22 -0.25 7.55
CA TYR A 282 -28.21 -1.28 8.57
C TYR A 282 -29.62 -1.58 9.11
N ASN A 283 -30.35 -0.54 9.49
CA ASN A 283 -31.72 -0.72 9.97
C ASN A 283 -32.67 -1.31 8.92
N THR A 284 -32.42 -1.00 7.65
CA THR A 284 -33.21 -1.52 6.54
C THR A 284 -32.94 -2.99 6.25
N TYR A 285 -31.67 -3.41 6.20
CA TYR A 285 -31.26 -4.72 5.71
C TYR A 285 -30.81 -5.71 6.80
N CYS A 286 -30.32 -5.22 7.93
CA CYS A 286 -29.69 -6.04 8.97
C CYS A 286 -30.47 -6.00 10.31
N GLY A 287 -31.09 -4.85 10.61
CA GLY A 287 -31.71 -4.59 11.92
C GLY A 287 -32.90 -5.49 12.25
N SER A 288 -33.56 -6.09 11.27
CA SER A 288 -34.66 -7.03 11.51
C SER A 288 -34.21 -8.33 12.22
N CYS A 289 -32.98 -8.78 11.97
CA CYS A 289 -32.40 -9.97 12.59
C CYS A 289 -31.47 -9.61 13.75
N HIS A 290 -30.55 -8.67 13.51
CA HIS A 290 -29.53 -8.30 14.49
C HIS A 290 -29.97 -7.23 15.49
N MET A 291 -31.21 -6.73 15.40
CA MET A 291 -31.82 -5.67 16.18
C MET A 291 -31.09 -4.32 15.99
N ALA A 292 -31.81 -3.20 16.26
CA ALA A 292 -31.23 -1.86 16.10
C ALA A 292 -30.00 -1.61 17.01
N ASN A 293 -29.91 -2.32 18.12
CA ASN A 293 -28.80 -2.24 19.07
C ASN A 293 -27.69 -3.27 18.84
N GLY A 294 -27.75 -4.05 17.77
CA GLY A 294 -26.77 -5.06 17.42
C GLY A 294 -26.66 -6.27 18.35
N LYS A 295 -27.58 -6.46 19.32
CA LYS A 295 -27.50 -7.53 20.32
C LYS A 295 -28.06 -8.88 19.85
N GLY A 296 -28.74 -8.91 18.70
CA GLY A 296 -29.45 -10.10 18.26
C GLY A 296 -30.59 -10.50 19.18
N ASP A 297 -31.10 -11.72 19.02
CA ASP A 297 -32.21 -12.26 19.86
C ASP A 297 -31.74 -13.25 20.96
N GLY A 298 -30.42 -13.43 21.08
CA GLY A 298 -29.80 -14.30 22.07
C GLY A 298 -29.91 -15.81 21.77
N SER A 299 -30.51 -16.23 20.66
CA SER A 299 -30.69 -17.64 20.32
C SER A 299 -30.37 -17.94 18.84
N ARG A 300 -31.09 -17.35 17.89
CA ARG A 300 -30.93 -17.61 16.46
C ARG A 300 -30.01 -16.61 15.80
N PHE A 301 -30.10 -15.36 16.25
CA PHE A 301 -29.36 -14.23 15.65
C PHE A 301 -28.25 -13.81 16.61
N PRO A 302 -26.97 -14.03 16.23
CA PRO A 302 -25.85 -13.69 17.09
C PRO A 302 -25.74 -12.17 17.30
N PRO A 303 -25.17 -11.74 18.45
CA PRO A 303 -24.83 -10.35 18.67
C PRO A 303 -23.71 -9.94 17.72
N ILE A 304 -23.87 -8.78 17.12
CA ILE A 304 -22.78 -8.08 16.41
C ILE A 304 -22.14 -7.02 17.30
N ALA A 305 -22.92 -6.47 18.25
CA ALA A 305 -22.40 -5.55 19.26
C ALA A 305 -21.36 -6.22 20.17
N GLY A 306 -20.14 -5.71 20.16
CA GLY A 306 -19.00 -6.26 20.92
C GLY A 306 -18.46 -7.58 20.38
N SER A 307 -18.92 -8.03 19.21
CA SER A 307 -18.52 -9.30 18.61
C SER A 307 -17.04 -9.32 18.22
N ASP A 308 -16.37 -10.44 18.50
CA ASP A 308 -15.02 -10.75 18.01
C ASP A 308 -14.92 -10.71 16.48
N TRP A 309 -16.03 -11.03 15.78
CA TRP A 309 -16.10 -10.94 14.31
C TRP A 309 -16.07 -9.50 13.83
N VAL A 310 -16.82 -8.60 14.47
CA VAL A 310 -16.90 -7.19 14.06
C VAL A 310 -15.61 -6.44 14.36
N LYS A 311 -14.95 -6.75 15.48
CA LYS A 311 -13.66 -6.16 15.87
C LYS A 311 -12.48 -6.76 15.10
N GLY A 312 -12.65 -7.93 14.55
CA GLY A 312 -11.61 -8.69 13.84
C GLY A 312 -11.35 -8.25 12.40
N ASP A 313 -10.90 -9.21 11.59
CA ASP A 313 -10.53 -8.99 10.18
C ASP A 313 -11.74 -8.53 9.35
N GLN A 314 -11.57 -7.37 8.70
CA GLN A 314 -12.59 -6.80 7.81
C GLN A 314 -12.92 -7.71 6.62
N LYS A 315 -11.96 -8.51 6.13
CA LYS A 315 -12.19 -9.43 5.03
C LYS A 315 -13.24 -10.46 5.40
N ARG A 316 -13.17 -11.03 6.63
CA ARG A 316 -14.17 -11.96 7.14
C ARG A 316 -15.57 -11.35 7.15
N LEU A 317 -15.70 -10.08 7.59
CA LEU A 317 -17.00 -9.39 7.60
C LEU A 317 -17.55 -9.19 6.18
N ILE A 318 -16.70 -8.81 5.25
CA ILE A 318 -17.08 -8.64 3.85
C ILE A 318 -17.54 -9.96 3.25
N ASP A 319 -16.79 -11.04 3.46
CA ASP A 319 -17.13 -12.38 2.97
C ASP A 319 -18.48 -12.86 3.53
N VAL A 320 -18.75 -12.63 4.81
CA VAL A 320 -20.03 -12.95 5.46
C VAL A 320 -21.20 -12.21 4.83
N VAL A 321 -21.07 -10.93 4.61
CA VAL A 321 -22.14 -10.10 4.03
C VAL A 321 -22.41 -10.48 2.57
N LEU A 322 -21.36 -10.78 1.80
CA LEU A 322 -21.46 -11.11 0.38
C LEU A 322 -21.92 -12.55 0.13
N SER A 323 -21.51 -13.50 0.97
CA SER A 323 -21.77 -14.93 0.73
C SER A 323 -22.85 -15.49 1.66
N GLY A 324 -23.22 -14.75 2.70
CA GLY A 324 -24.06 -15.28 3.77
C GLY A 324 -23.33 -16.30 4.65
N LEU A 325 -24.07 -16.88 5.59
CA LEU A 325 -23.61 -17.97 6.44
C LEU A 325 -24.69 -19.05 6.53
N ASN A 326 -24.26 -20.30 6.61
CA ASN A 326 -25.15 -21.44 6.85
C ASN A 326 -24.49 -22.46 7.76
N GLY A 327 -25.20 -22.92 8.79
CA GLY A 327 -24.71 -23.89 9.75
C GLY A 327 -24.06 -23.30 11.01
N PRO A 328 -23.40 -24.13 11.82
CA PRO A 328 -22.91 -23.74 13.12
C PRO A 328 -21.73 -22.79 13.06
N ILE A 329 -21.76 -21.73 13.85
CA ILE A 329 -20.71 -20.75 14.06
C ILE A 329 -20.49 -20.48 15.54
N GLU A 330 -19.39 -19.89 15.91
CA GLU A 330 -19.10 -19.41 17.26
C GLU A 330 -18.90 -17.89 17.24
N VAL A 331 -19.57 -17.18 18.14
CA VAL A 331 -19.44 -15.73 18.33
C VAL A 331 -19.21 -15.45 19.82
N ASN A 332 -18.11 -14.82 20.16
CA ASN A 332 -17.69 -14.55 21.54
C ASN A 332 -17.71 -15.82 22.43
N GLY A 333 -17.29 -16.99 21.88
CA GLY A 333 -17.28 -18.26 22.60
C GLY A 333 -18.67 -18.94 22.77
N ASN A 334 -19.72 -18.38 22.15
CA ASN A 334 -21.06 -18.97 22.19
C ASN A 334 -21.43 -19.56 20.83
N PRO A 335 -22.01 -20.79 20.80
CA PRO A 335 -22.44 -21.41 19.58
C PRO A 335 -23.77 -20.82 19.06
N PHE A 336 -23.85 -20.61 17.76
CA PHE A 336 -25.05 -20.25 17.01
C PHE A 336 -25.18 -21.18 15.81
N ASP A 337 -26.40 -21.61 15.51
CA ASP A 337 -26.69 -22.41 14.34
C ASP A 337 -27.88 -21.81 13.60
N GLY A 338 -27.66 -21.40 12.38
CA GLY A 338 -28.67 -20.71 11.60
C GLY A 338 -28.17 -20.31 10.20
N MET A 339 -29.02 -19.57 9.51
CA MET A 339 -28.72 -19.06 8.18
C MET A 339 -28.77 -17.53 8.18
N MET A 340 -27.71 -16.91 7.72
CA MET A 340 -27.66 -15.49 7.34
C MET A 340 -27.70 -15.41 5.81
N PRO A 341 -28.75 -14.81 5.21
CA PRO A 341 -28.77 -14.67 3.76
C PRO A 341 -27.69 -13.69 3.27
N PRO A 342 -27.16 -13.88 2.06
CA PRO A 342 -26.26 -12.90 1.46
C PRO A 342 -27.01 -11.61 1.13
N VAL A 343 -26.31 -10.48 1.18
CA VAL A 343 -26.80 -9.16 0.69
C VAL A 343 -25.95 -8.66 -0.48
N ASP A 344 -25.54 -9.59 -1.31
CA ASP A 344 -24.69 -9.37 -2.49
C ASP A 344 -25.33 -8.53 -3.61
N TYR A 345 -26.63 -8.28 -3.51
CA TYR A 345 -27.39 -7.38 -4.40
C TYR A 345 -27.20 -5.89 -4.11
N LEU A 346 -26.60 -5.54 -2.96
CA LEU A 346 -26.26 -4.15 -2.64
C LEU A 346 -24.97 -3.74 -3.37
N GLU A 347 -24.89 -2.43 -3.69
CA GLU A 347 -23.68 -1.85 -4.26
C GLU A 347 -22.50 -1.88 -3.28
N ASP A 348 -21.26 -1.89 -3.79
CA ASP A 348 -20.06 -1.98 -2.96
C ASP A 348 -19.97 -0.84 -1.92
N GLU A 349 -20.36 0.38 -2.31
CA GLU A 349 -20.40 1.53 -1.39
C GLU A 349 -21.47 1.36 -0.31
N GLN A 350 -22.63 0.80 -0.61
CA GLN A 350 -23.69 0.56 0.37
C GLN A 350 -23.25 -0.47 1.43
N ILE A 351 -22.60 -1.55 1.00
CA ILE A 351 -22.02 -2.54 1.92
C ILE A 351 -20.91 -1.91 2.77
N ALA A 352 -20.03 -1.10 2.17
CA ALA A 352 -18.99 -0.39 2.89
C ALA A 352 -19.55 0.57 3.94
N GLN A 353 -20.63 1.28 3.64
CA GLN A 353 -21.35 2.14 4.58
C GLN A 353 -21.94 1.34 5.76
N ILE A 354 -22.60 0.22 5.48
CA ILE A 354 -23.15 -0.67 6.52
C ILE A 354 -22.03 -1.16 7.44
N LEU A 355 -20.95 -1.69 6.86
CA LEU A 355 -19.86 -2.25 7.64
C LEU A 355 -19.06 -1.19 8.41
N THR A 356 -18.94 0.02 7.87
CA THR A 356 -18.37 1.18 8.57
C THR A 356 -19.21 1.54 9.80
N TYR A 357 -20.55 1.64 9.65
CA TYR A 357 -21.46 1.86 10.76
C TYR A 357 -21.35 0.76 11.83
N VAL A 358 -21.38 -0.51 11.41
CA VAL A 358 -21.30 -1.68 12.30
C VAL A 358 -19.98 -1.66 13.08
N ARG A 359 -18.86 -1.40 12.45
CA ARG A 359 -17.54 -1.33 13.10
C ARG A 359 -17.41 -0.14 14.04
N LYS A 360 -17.99 1.00 13.68
CA LYS A 360 -17.99 2.19 14.52
C LYS A 360 -18.87 2.04 15.74
N GLU A 361 -20.11 1.63 15.53
CA GLU A 361 -21.14 1.59 16.60
C GLU A 361 -21.02 0.36 17.49
N PHE A 362 -20.75 -0.80 16.89
CA PHE A 362 -20.77 -2.08 17.56
C PHE A 362 -19.38 -2.72 17.74
N GLY A 363 -18.36 -2.20 17.08
CA GLY A 363 -16.99 -2.75 17.04
C GLY A 363 -15.97 -1.90 17.80
N GLU A 364 -16.36 -1.12 18.79
CA GLU A 364 -15.47 -0.31 19.63
C GLU A 364 -14.60 0.67 18.80
N ASN A 365 -15.21 1.36 17.84
CA ASN A 365 -14.54 2.25 16.88
C ASN A 365 -13.45 1.55 16.03
N SER A 366 -13.65 0.29 15.69
CA SER A 366 -12.78 -0.40 14.74
C SER A 366 -12.71 0.35 13.40
N PRO A 367 -11.60 0.26 12.65
CA PRO A 367 -11.40 1.01 11.41
C PRO A 367 -12.54 0.83 10.39
N PRO A 368 -12.89 1.87 9.62
CA PRO A 368 -13.95 1.81 8.60
C PRO A 368 -13.61 0.80 7.49
N VAL A 369 -14.64 0.38 6.74
CA VAL A 369 -14.47 -0.49 5.58
C VAL A 369 -14.64 0.32 4.31
N GLY A 370 -13.62 0.30 3.43
CA GLY A 370 -13.67 0.96 2.12
C GLY A 370 -14.40 0.10 1.07
N SER A 371 -15.10 0.76 0.13
CA SER A 371 -15.83 0.09 -0.97
C SER A 371 -14.91 -0.72 -1.88
N TYR A 372 -13.66 -0.34 -2.00
CA TYR A 372 -12.64 -1.12 -2.71
C TYR A 372 -12.49 -2.54 -2.14
N TYR A 373 -12.40 -2.69 -0.82
CA TYR A 373 -12.28 -4.02 -0.20
C TYR A 373 -13.53 -4.86 -0.40
N VAL A 374 -14.70 -4.22 -0.44
CA VAL A 374 -15.97 -4.90 -0.78
C VAL A 374 -15.96 -5.39 -2.23
N LYS A 375 -15.51 -4.57 -3.18
CA LYS A 375 -15.34 -4.93 -4.59
C LYS A 375 -14.43 -6.15 -4.76
N VAL A 376 -13.29 -6.15 -4.08
CA VAL A 376 -12.33 -7.28 -4.08
C VAL A 376 -12.98 -8.54 -3.49
N GLY A 377 -13.66 -8.42 -2.35
CA GLY A 377 -14.39 -9.53 -1.74
C GLY A 377 -15.45 -10.12 -2.66
N ARG A 378 -16.24 -9.28 -3.32
CA ARG A 378 -17.27 -9.69 -4.29
C ARG A 378 -16.69 -10.48 -5.47
N TYR A 379 -15.55 -10.05 -6.00
CA TYR A 379 -14.86 -10.78 -7.05
C TYR A 379 -14.50 -12.20 -6.62
N TYR A 380 -13.91 -12.38 -5.44
CA TYR A 380 -13.55 -13.70 -4.94
C TYR A 380 -14.77 -14.55 -4.56
N ALA A 381 -15.83 -13.95 -4.01
CA ALA A 381 -17.07 -14.65 -3.71
C ALA A 381 -17.70 -15.24 -4.99
N LYS A 382 -17.78 -14.45 -6.08
CA LYS A 382 -18.25 -14.91 -7.39
C LYS A 382 -17.41 -16.06 -7.95
N LYS A 383 -16.09 -15.93 -7.89
CA LYS A 383 -15.16 -16.96 -8.40
C LYS A 383 -15.27 -18.27 -7.61
N THR A 384 -15.45 -18.18 -6.29
CA THR A 384 -15.64 -19.35 -5.43
C THR A 384 -16.97 -20.05 -5.74
N LYS A 385 -18.02 -19.28 -6.00
CA LYS A 385 -19.34 -19.82 -6.37
C LYS A 385 -19.28 -20.56 -7.73
N GLN A 386 -18.68 -19.96 -8.74
CA GLN A 386 -18.48 -20.57 -10.06
C GLN A 386 -17.73 -21.91 -9.97
N LYS A 387 -16.65 -21.93 -9.16
CA LYS A 387 -15.88 -23.16 -8.99
C LYS A 387 -16.68 -24.28 -8.32
N LYS A 388 -17.54 -23.96 -7.36
CA LYS A 388 -18.43 -24.96 -6.71
C LYS A 388 -19.47 -25.48 -7.70
N GLU A 389 -20.08 -24.62 -8.51
CA GLU A 389 -21.05 -25.02 -9.53
C GLU A 389 -20.41 -25.96 -10.57
N GLU A 390 -19.17 -25.68 -11.01
CA GLU A 390 -18.41 -26.55 -11.92
C GLU A 390 -18.00 -27.90 -11.29
N GLU A 391 -17.84 -27.96 -9.96
CA GLU A 391 -17.52 -29.20 -9.23
C GLU A 391 -18.77 -30.03 -8.98
N GLU A 392 -19.96 -29.44 -8.84
CA GLU A 392 -21.25 -30.12 -8.67
C GLU A 392 -21.82 -30.66 -9.99
N GLU A 393 -21.41 -30.10 -11.14
CA GLU A 393 -21.81 -30.58 -12.47
C GLU A 393 -20.94 -31.73 -12.98
N LYS A 394 -19.89 -32.13 -12.27
CA LYS A 394 -18.99 -33.26 -12.61
C LYS A 394 -19.30 -34.49 -11.79
#